data_329ef409e759dcd2de47720c3ed692cc
#
_entry.id   329ef409e759dcd2de47720c3ed692cc
#
_cell.length_a   1.000
_cell.length_b   1.000
_cell.length_c   1.000
_cell.angle_alpha   90.00
_cell.angle_beta   90.00
_cell.angle_gamma   90.00
#
_symmetry.space_group_name_H-M   'P 1'
#
loop_
_entity.id
_entity.type
_entity.pdbx_description
1 polymer ?
#
loop_
_entity_poly.entity_id
_entity_poly.type
_entity_poly.pdbx_seq_one_letter_code
_entity_poly.pdbx_strand_id
1 'polypeptide(L)'
;MKKVISVRFKDNGKTYYFDPADTPIKTGDYVIVETARGVECGEVVQGVKEIADSAVPKALKPITRMADSVDVRRMRQNREDEKRAYHTVRSASPATGLEMKLVEAEYTLDRSKIMFYFTADGRVDFRELVKDLAGIFHTRIELRQIGVRDESKMIGGLGICGQPFCCSRFLKDFQPVSIKMAKEQGLSLNPAKISGACGRLMCCLAYEESAYEYLNSIMPMVGSTVRTPDGLGTVLEVNPISGYLRVRCGTEAFAPRYYKVSVCEYISGGRRAPRRPDPDDDYSGVRDPAPVVASANADGTSSCPGCGRKDKK
;
A
#
# COMPACT_ATOMS: atom_id res chain seq x y z
N MET A 1 28.39 -3.38 -8.12
CA MET A 1 27.03 -3.60 -8.66
C MET A 1 26.74 -5.08 -8.69
N LYS A 2 25.55 -5.51 -8.26
CA LYS A 2 25.14 -6.92 -8.28
C LYS A 2 24.04 -7.13 -9.31
N LYS A 3 24.10 -8.24 -10.03
CA LYS A 3 23.02 -8.67 -10.91
C LYS A 3 21.92 -9.29 -10.06
N VAL A 4 20.69 -8.84 -10.26
CA VAL A 4 19.51 -9.34 -9.56
C VAL A 4 18.35 -9.52 -10.52
N ILE A 5 17.45 -10.42 -10.19
CA ILE A 5 16.12 -10.53 -10.79
C ILE A 5 15.06 -10.20 -9.76
N SER A 6 13.92 -9.73 -10.22
CA SER A 6 12.76 -9.42 -9.36
C SER A 6 11.71 -10.51 -9.52
N VAL A 7 11.45 -11.27 -8.46
CA VAL A 7 10.52 -12.39 -8.45
C VAL A 7 9.30 -12.07 -7.58
N ARG A 8 8.14 -12.44 -8.05
CA ARG A 8 6.85 -12.29 -7.38
C ARG A 8 6.17 -13.65 -7.24
N PHE A 9 5.67 -13.98 -6.05
CA PHE A 9 5.01 -15.27 -5.78
C PHE A 9 3.48 -15.20 -5.89
N LYS A 10 2.89 -14.03 -5.63
CA LYS A 10 1.43 -13.78 -5.73
C LYS A 10 1.20 -12.48 -6.51
N ASP A 11 0.11 -12.38 -7.23
CA ASP A 11 -0.20 -11.26 -8.12
C ASP A 11 -0.14 -9.89 -7.40
N ASN A 12 -0.59 -9.82 -6.15
CA ASN A 12 -0.52 -8.62 -5.30
C ASN A 12 0.60 -8.67 -4.26
N GLY A 13 1.56 -9.60 -4.42
CA GLY A 13 2.65 -9.81 -3.47
C GLY A 13 3.77 -8.79 -3.55
N LYS A 14 4.64 -8.78 -2.53
CA LYS A 14 5.95 -8.11 -2.59
C LYS A 14 6.79 -8.75 -3.69
N THR A 15 7.62 -7.92 -4.33
CA THR A 15 8.67 -8.37 -5.23
C THR A 15 9.95 -8.55 -4.43
N TYR A 16 10.62 -9.66 -4.62
CA TYR A 16 11.87 -10.01 -3.93
C TYR A 16 13.01 -10.10 -4.92
N TYR A 17 14.20 -9.71 -4.48
CA TYR A 17 15.40 -9.82 -5.29
C TYR A 17 16.08 -11.17 -5.05
N PHE A 18 16.49 -11.82 -6.15
CA PHE A 18 17.25 -13.06 -6.16
C PHE A 18 18.44 -12.94 -7.10
N ASP A 19 19.46 -13.74 -6.87
CA ASP A 19 20.60 -13.87 -7.76
C ASP A 19 20.24 -14.78 -8.96
N PRO A 20 20.41 -14.30 -10.21
CA PRO A 20 20.09 -15.09 -11.39
C PRO A 20 21.01 -16.30 -11.63
N ALA A 21 22.09 -16.48 -10.86
CA ALA A 21 23.03 -17.61 -10.98
C ALA A 21 23.49 -17.86 -12.44
N ASP A 22 23.84 -16.79 -13.17
CA ASP A 22 24.26 -16.80 -14.59
C ASP A 22 23.28 -17.42 -15.60
N THR A 23 22.03 -17.65 -15.18
CA THR A 23 20.98 -18.17 -16.06
C THR A 23 20.37 -17.02 -16.87
N PRO A 24 20.16 -17.18 -18.18
CA PRO A 24 19.49 -16.18 -19.01
C PRO A 24 17.98 -16.15 -18.73
N ILE A 25 17.56 -15.23 -17.84
CA ILE A 25 16.19 -15.11 -17.35
C ILE A 25 15.55 -13.86 -17.95
N LYS A 26 14.33 -14.02 -18.48
CA LYS A 26 13.52 -12.95 -19.04
C LYS A 26 12.34 -12.62 -18.13
N THR A 27 11.78 -11.44 -18.31
CA THR A 27 10.51 -11.07 -17.68
C THR A 27 9.40 -11.99 -18.18
N GLY A 28 8.60 -12.51 -17.24
CA GLY A 28 7.52 -13.47 -17.52
C GLY A 28 7.94 -14.95 -17.34
N ASP A 29 9.23 -15.23 -17.17
CA ASP A 29 9.68 -16.58 -16.84
C ASP A 29 9.29 -16.98 -15.42
N TYR A 30 9.20 -18.28 -15.18
CA TYR A 30 9.00 -18.83 -13.83
C TYR A 30 10.28 -19.45 -13.31
N VAL A 31 10.57 -19.21 -12.03
CA VAL A 31 11.78 -19.71 -11.36
C VAL A 31 11.42 -20.40 -10.06
N ILE A 32 12.21 -21.42 -9.75
CA ILE A 32 12.14 -22.13 -8.48
C ILE A 32 13.17 -21.53 -7.55
N VAL A 33 12.74 -21.15 -6.34
CA VAL A 33 13.58 -20.54 -5.32
C VAL A 33 13.31 -21.18 -3.97
N GLU A 34 14.34 -21.21 -3.12
CA GLU A 34 14.20 -21.65 -1.75
C GLU A 34 13.99 -20.45 -0.82
N THR A 35 12.84 -20.41 -0.18
CA THR A 35 12.45 -19.35 0.77
C THR A 35 12.46 -19.87 2.21
N ALA A 36 12.17 -19.02 3.18
CA ALA A 36 11.94 -19.44 4.56
C ALA A 36 10.68 -20.32 4.73
N ARG A 37 9.80 -20.36 3.71
CA ARG A 37 8.57 -21.17 3.70
C ARG A 37 8.77 -22.55 3.08
N GLY A 38 9.85 -22.72 2.33
CA GLY A 38 10.18 -23.90 1.55
C GLY A 38 10.45 -23.54 0.09
N VAL A 39 10.35 -24.53 -0.78
CA VAL A 39 10.51 -24.37 -2.23
C VAL A 39 9.26 -23.72 -2.81
N GLU A 40 9.44 -22.58 -3.49
CA GLU A 40 8.36 -21.82 -4.11
C GLU A 40 8.64 -21.56 -5.59
N CYS A 41 7.57 -21.52 -6.38
CA CYS A 41 7.64 -21.11 -7.78
C CYS A 41 7.16 -19.67 -7.89
N GLY A 42 8.01 -18.79 -8.45
CA GLY A 42 7.70 -17.37 -8.62
C GLY A 42 7.83 -16.91 -10.06
N GLU A 43 7.05 -15.90 -10.41
CA GLU A 43 7.11 -15.23 -11.70
C GLU A 43 8.17 -14.12 -11.68
N VAL A 44 8.99 -14.05 -12.68
CA VAL A 44 9.99 -12.99 -12.88
C VAL A 44 9.29 -11.74 -13.43
N VAL A 45 9.09 -10.75 -12.58
CA VAL A 45 8.47 -9.47 -12.93
C VAL A 45 9.45 -8.57 -13.69
N GLN A 46 10.73 -8.67 -13.36
CA GLN A 46 11.80 -7.93 -14.02
C GLN A 46 13.01 -8.84 -14.17
N GLY A 47 13.46 -9.00 -15.42
CA GLY A 47 14.65 -9.79 -15.75
C GLY A 47 15.92 -9.24 -15.14
N VAL A 48 17.09 -9.73 -15.58
CA VAL A 48 18.38 -9.38 -15.01
C VAL A 48 18.63 -7.87 -15.05
N LYS A 49 18.91 -7.29 -13.90
CA LYS A 49 19.17 -5.88 -13.68
C LYS A 49 20.37 -5.70 -12.76
N GLU A 50 21.20 -4.71 -13.03
CA GLU A 50 22.28 -4.31 -12.13
C GLU A 50 21.79 -3.27 -11.13
N ILE A 51 22.00 -3.55 -9.85
CA ILE A 51 21.63 -2.65 -8.74
C ILE A 51 22.89 -2.36 -7.90
N ALA A 52 22.95 -1.14 -7.34
CA ALA A 52 24.02 -0.76 -6.42
C ALA A 52 24.00 -1.65 -5.17
N ASP A 53 25.17 -2.02 -4.68
CA ASP A 53 25.33 -2.93 -3.53
C ASP A 53 24.60 -2.43 -2.26
N SER A 54 24.48 -1.11 -2.10
CA SER A 54 23.76 -0.47 -1.00
C SER A 54 22.25 -0.67 -1.03
N ALA A 55 21.68 -1.00 -2.20
CA ALA A 55 20.25 -1.18 -2.41
C ALA A 55 19.80 -2.64 -2.33
N VAL A 56 20.75 -3.56 -2.18
CA VAL A 56 20.51 -5.00 -2.18
C VAL A 56 20.54 -5.52 -0.74
N PRO A 57 19.62 -6.40 -0.31
CA PRO A 57 19.72 -7.09 0.97
C PRO A 57 21.08 -7.79 1.11
N LYS A 58 21.64 -7.80 2.32
CA LYS A 58 22.99 -8.32 2.60
C LYS A 58 23.24 -9.76 2.15
N ALA A 59 22.20 -10.59 2.04
CA ALA A 59 22.28 -11.96 1.54
C ALA A 59 21.23 -12.18 0.45
N LEU A 60 21.64 -12.08 -0.83
CA LEU A 60 20.85 -12.55 -1.95
C LEU A 60 20.88 -14.08 -1.97
N LYS A 61 19.70 -14.69 -2.03
CA LYS A 61 19.59 -16.12 -2.31
C LYS A 61 19.63 -16.34 -3.82
N PRO A 62 20.36 -17.35 -4.32
CA PRO A 62 20.32 -17.70 -5.72
C PRO A 62 18.97 -18.37 -6.06
N ILE A 63 18.60 -18.34 -7.32
CA ILE A 63 17.55 -19.22 -7.83
C ILE A 63 18.07 -20.66 -7.82
N THR A 64 17.18 -21.62 -7.58
CA THR A 64 17.53 -23.03 -7.64
C THR A 64 17.63 -23.50 -9.09
N ARG A 65 16.63 -23.16 -9.91
CA ARG A 65 16.53 -23.46 -11.34
C ARG A 65 15.38 -22.71 -12.02
N MET A 66 15.35 -22.74 -13.32
CA MET A 66 14.15 -22.39 -14.09
C MET A 66 13.03 -23.39 -13.80
N ALA A 67 11.80 -22.91 -13.74
CA ALA A 67 10.63 -23.78 -13.62
C ALA A 67 10.33 -24.44 -14.98
N ASP A 68 10.08 -25.72 -14.95
CA ASP A 68 9.63 -26.47 -16.12
C ASP A 68 8.08 -26.47 -16.26
N SER A 69 7.58 -27.08 -17.32
CA SER A 69 6.14 -27.16 -17.56
C SER A 69 5.39 -27.99 -16.50
N VAL A 70 6.09 -28.90 -15.81
CA VAL A 70 5.54 -29.73 -14.73
C VAL A 70 5.37 -28.88 -13.47
N ASP A 71 6.36 -28.05 -13.13
CA ASP A 71 6.31 -27.12 -12.00
C ASP A 71 5.16 -26.11 -12.15
N VAL A 72 5.05 -25.51 -13.33
CA VAL A 72 3.98 -24.54 -13.61
C VAL A 72 2.60 -25.21 -13.53
N ARG A 73 2.47 -26.44 -14.02
CA ARG A 73 1.24 -27.22 -13.90
C ARG A 73 0.92 -27.53 -12.46
N ARG A 74 1.91 -27.97 -11.67
CA ARG A 74 1.78 -28.24 -10.23
C ARG A 74 1.37 -26.98 -9.47
N MET A 75 1.98 -25.84 -9.76
CA MET A 75 1.60 -24.56 -9.17
C MET A 75 0.12 -24.22 -9.45
N ARG A 76 -0.35 -24.40 -10.67
CA ARG A 76 -1.75 -24.17 -11.03
C ARG A 76 -2.69 -25.14 -10.30
N GLN A 77 -2.34 -26.43 -10.26
CA GLN A 77 -3.11 -27.43 -9.55
C GLN A 77 -3.18 -27.12 -8.05
N ASN A 78 -2.08 -26.69 -7.44
CA ASN A 78 -2.07 -26.28 -6.04
C ASN A 78 -3.05 -25.14 -5.79
N ARG A 79 -3.12 -24.13 -6.65
CA ARG A 79 -4.08 -23.01 -6.52
C ARG A 79 -5.54 -23.47 -6.55
N GLU A 80 -5.87 -24.50 -7.32
CA GLU A 80 -7.23 -25.07 -7.31
C GLU A 80 -7.50 -25.87 -6.03
N ASP A 81 -6.54 -26.67 -5.59
CA ASP A 81 -6.65 -27.46 -4.38
C ASP A 81 -6.67 -26.58 -3.12
N GLU A 82 -5.98 -25.44 -3.12
CA GLU A 82 -6.04 -24.39 -2.07
C GLU A 82 -7.46 -23.86 -1.89
N LYS A 83 -8.17 -23.59 -2.99
CA LYS A 83 -9.58 -23.17 -2.94
C LYS A 83 -10.47 -24.26 -2.32
N ARG A 84 -10.25 -25.53 -2.70
CA ARG A 84 -10.99 -26.65 -2.12
C ARG A 84 -10.69 -26.80 -0.62
N ALA A 85 -9.40 -26.74 -0.26
CA ALA A 85 -8.97 -26.79 1.14
C ALA A 85 -9.58 -25.67 1.97
N TYR A 86 -9.60 -24.44 1.44
CA TYR A 86 -10.26 -23.31 2.07
C TYR A 86 -11.73 -23.59 2.38
N HIS A 87 -12.49 -24.10 1.41
CA HIS A 87 -13.91 -24.40 1.61
C HIS A 87 -14.11 -25.54 2.63
N THR A 88 -13.28 -26.58 2.60
CA THR A 88 -13.34 -27.69 3.55
C THR A 88 -13.13 -27.21 4.98
N VAL A 89 -12.06 -26.41 5.23
CA VAL A 89 -11.78 -25.90 6.59
C VAL A 89 -12.83 -24.91 7.04
N ARG A 90 -13.31 -24.04 6.15
CA ARG A 90 -14.39 -23.11 6.46
C ARG A 90 -15.68 -23.81 6.88
N SER A 91 -15.99 -24.97 6.31
CA SER A 91 -17.15 -25.76 6.67
C SER A 91 -16.97 -26.53 7.98
N ALA A 92 -15.73 -26.93 8.30
CA ALA A 92 -15.40 -27.66 9.53
C ALA A 92 -15.23 -26.70 10.74
N SER A 93 -14.78 -25.50 10.55
CA SER A 93 -14.48 -24.53 11.62
C SER A 93 -15.65 -24.23 12.57
N PRO A 94 -16.91 -24.06 12.12
CA PRO A 94 -18.05 -23.83 13.02
C PRO A 94 -18.31 -25.00 13.96
N ALA A 95 -18.04 -26.23 13.54
CA ALA A 95 -18.25 -27.41 14.35
C ALA A 95 -17.29 -27.55 15.54
N THR A 96 -16.13 -26.87 15.47
CA THR A 96 -15.13 -26.84 16.54
C THR A 96 -15.33 -25.74 17.58
N GLY A 97 -16.32 -24.85 17.39
CA GLY A 97 -16.62 -23.75 18.31
C GLY A 97 -15.50 -22.69 18.40
N LEU A 98 -14.56 -22.68 17.46
CA LEU A 98 -13.43 -21.76 17.45
C LEU A 98 -13.83 -20.40 16.88
N GLU A 99 -13.61 -19.34 17.65
CA GLU A 99 -13.80 -17.94 17.20
C GLU A 99 -12.61 -17.49 16.34
N MET A 100 -12.56 -18.03 15.12
CA MET A 100 -11.55 -17.64 14.12
C MET A 100 -12.19 -17.44 12.75
N LYS A 101 -11.59 -16.55 11.96
CA LYS A 101 -11.96 -16.32 10.57
C LYS A 101 -10.83 -16.80 9.67
N LEU A 102 -11.08 -17.86 8.91
CA LEU A 102 -10.15 -18.33 7.89
C LEU A 102 -10.09 -17.30 6.75
N VAL A 103 -8.88 -16.95 6.32
CA VAL A 103 -8.62 -15.97 5.27
C VAL A 103 -8.15 -16.65 3.98
N GLU A 104 -7.15 -17.52 4.05
CA GLU A 104 -6.55 -18.16 2.88
C GLU A 104 -5.94 -19.51 3.27
N ALA A 105 -5.82 -20.42 2.28
CA ALA A 105 -5.05 -21.64 2.37
C ALA A 105 -3.95 -21.64 1.29
N GLU A 106 -2.76 -22.15 1.59
CA GLU A 106 -1.61 -22.13 0.68
C GLU A 106 -0.81 -23.43 0.80
N TYR A 107 -0.62 -24.15 -0.31
CA TYR A 107 0.27 -25.29 -0.40
C TYR A 107 1.70 -24.87 -0.73
N THR A 108 2.68 -25.55 -0.16
CA THR A 108 4.04 -25.50 -0.72
C THR A 108 4.07 -26.17 -2.07
N LEU A 109 5.00 -25.79 -2.95
CA LEU A 109 5.09 -26.35 -4.31
C LEU A 109 5.24 -27.86 -4.30
N ASP A 110 5.97 -28.41 -3.33
CA ASP A 110 6.23 -29.85 -3.13
C ASP A 110 5.07 -30.58 -2.42
N ARG A 111 4.04 -29.84 -1.96
CA ARG A 111 2.93 -30.36 -1.15
C ARG A 111 3.34 -30.99 0.19
N SER A 112 4.53 -30.69 0.68
CA SER A 112 4.98 -31.21 1.98
C SER A 112 4.18 -30.64 3.14
N LYS A 113 3.60 -29.44 2.96
CA LYS A 113 2.76 -28.79 3.96
C LYS A 113 1.69 -27.89 3.34
N ILE A 114 0.61 -27.69 4.12
CA ILE A 114 -0.42 -26.68 3.85
C ILE A 114 -0.45 -25.65 4.98
N MET A 115 -0.51 -24.40 4.64
CA MET A 115 -0.62 -23.27 5.57
C MET A 115 -2.01 -22.68 5.49
N PHE A 116 -2.66 -22.49 6.64
CA PHE A 116 -3.92 -21.77 6.75
C PHE A 116 -3.69 -20.45 7.46
N TYR A 117 -4.10 -19.38 6.81
CA TYR A 117 -4.04 -18.03 7.36
C TYR A 117 -5.39 -17.68 7.95
N PHE A 118 -5.38 -17.18 9.18
CA PHE A 118 -6.61 -16.84 9.89
C PHE A 118 -6.43 -15.58 10.74
N THR A 119 -7.55 -14.92 11.08
CA THR A 119 -7.62 -13.86 12.08
C THR A 119 -8.45 -14.32 13.27
N ALA A 120 -8.06 -13.89 14.47
CA ALA A 120 -8.79 -14.12 15.71
C ALA A 120 -8.47 -12.98 16.68
N ASP A 121 -9.40 -12.64 17.56
CA ASP A 121 -9.26 -11.56 18.54
C ASP A 121 -8.39 -11.96 19.74
N GLY A 122 -8.12 -13.26 19.93
CA GLY A 122 -7.34 -13.77 21.02
C GLY A 122 -6.48 -14.98 20.64
N ARG A 123 -6.00 -15.66 21.67
CA ARG A 123 -5.27 -16.92 21.52
C ARG A 123 -6.26 -18.07 21.41
N VAL A 124 -6.19 -18.82 20.34
CA VAL A 124 -7.09 -19.96 20.03
C VAL A 124 -6.34 -21.27 20.19
N ASP A 125 -7.00 -22.28 20.78
CA ASP A 125 -6.43 -23.64 20.85
C ASP A 125 -6.86 -24.46 19.61
N PHE A 126 -5.89 -24.79 18.79
CA PHE A 126 -6.10 -25.47 17.52
C PHE A 126 -5.80 -26.96 17.54
N ARG A 127 -5.52 -27.59 18.70
CA ARG A 127 -5.01 -28.95 18.77
C ARG A 127 -5.96 -29.98 18.12
N GLU A 128 -7.25 -29.85 18.37
CA GLU A 128 -8.27 -30.74 17.79
C GLU A 128 -8.43 -30.47 16.30
N LEU A 129 -8.59 -29.19 15.92
CA LEU A 129 -8.71 -28.80 14.51
C LEU A 129 -7.51 -29.28 13.67
N VAL A 130 -6.27 -29.17 14.18
CA VAL A 130 -5.08 -29.67 13.47
C VAL A 130 -5.11 -31.16 13.27
N LYS A 131 -5.58 -31.94 14.25
CA LYS A 131 -5.71 -33.40 14.12
C LYS A 131 -6.73 -33.78 13.03
N ASP A 132 -7.89 -33.14 13.04
CA ASP A 132 -8.95 -33.36 12.06
C ASP A 132 -8.49 -33.03 10.65
N LEU A 133 -7.85 -31.86 10.50
CA LEU A 133 -7.31 -31.42 9.22
C LEU A 133 -6.18 -32.32 8.73
N ALA A 134 -5.30 -32.79 9.61
CA ALA A 134 -4.25 -33.73 9.24
C ALA A 134 -4.82 -35.07 8.74
N GLY A 135 -5.94 -35.52 9.32
CA GLY A 135 -6.69 -36.68 8.83
C GLY A 135 -7.32 -36.50 7.45
N ILE A 136 -7.74 -35.26 7.12
CA ILE A 136 -8.36 -34.95 5.83
C ILE A 136 -7.29 -34.74 4.73
N PHE A 137 -6.26 -33.98 5.02
CA PHE A 137 -5.28 -33.53 3.99
C PHE A 137 -4.05 -34.44 3.89
N HIS A 138 -3.81 -35.32 4.85
CA HIS A 138 -2.65 -36.21 4.91
C HIS A 138 -1.30 -35.51 4.71
N THR A 139 -1.23 -34.24 5.16
CA THR A 139 -0.11 -33.34 4.95
C THR A 139 0.15 -32.58 6.25
N ARG A 140 1.36 -32.07 6.44
CA ARG A 140 1.67 -31.23 7.60
C ARG A 140 0.85 -29.94 7.56
N ILE A 141 0.09 -29.69 8.63
CA ILE A 141 -0.75 -28.50 8.78
C ILE A 141 0.02 -27.44 9.56
N GLU A 142 0.08 -26.23 9.01
CA GLU A 142 0.56 -25.04 9.71
C GLU A 142 -0.56 -24.00 9.78
N LEU A 143 -0.92 -23.57 10.97
CA LEU A 143 -1.88 -22.49 11.22
C LEU A 143 -1.13 -21.21 11.53
N ARG A 144 -1.43 -20.14 10.81
CA ARG A 144 -0.75 -18.85 10.96
C ARG A 144 -1.75 -17.73 11.18
N GLN A 145 -1.71 -17.16 12.38
CA GLN A 145 -2.50 -15.97 12.67
C GLN A 145 -1.89 -14.76 11.96
N ILE A 146 -2.74 -13.97 11.30
CA ILE A 146 -2.38 -12.75 10.59
C ILE A 146 -3.10 -11.54 11.18
N GLY A 147 -2.55 -10.35 10.96
CA GLY A 147 -3.17 -9.11 11.39
C GLY A 147 -4.30 -8.68 10.45
N VAL A 148 -5.24 -7.89 10.95
CA VAL A 148 -6.41 -7.38 10.19
C VAL A 148 -6.05 -6.59 8.91
N ARG A 149 -4.86 -5.97 8.86
CA ARG A 149 -4.39 -5.29 7.65
C ARG A 149 -3.89 -6.30 6.61
N ASP A 150 -3.24 -7.37 7.04
CA ASP A 150 -2.79 -8.43 6.14
C ASP A 150 -3.99 -9.20 5.59
N GLU A 151 -5.01 -9.44 6.41
CA GLU A 151 -6.32 -9.94 5.95
C GLU A 151 -6.90 -9.06 4.84
N SER A 152 -7.04 -7.75 5.10
CA SER A 152 -7.57 -6.80 4.11
C SER A 152 -6.72 -6.75 2.83
N LYS A 153 -5.40 -6.90 2.95
CA LYS A 153 -4.48 -6.97 1.82
C LYS A 153 -4.68 -8.22 0.97
N MET A 154 -4.92 -9.37 1.61
CA MET A 154 -5.13 -10.66 0.93
C MET A 154 -6.49 -10.72 0.23
N ILE A 155 -7.55 -10.25 0.90
CA ILE A 155 -8.90 -10.20 0.34
C ILE A 155 -8.99 -9.15 -0.78
N GLY A 156 -8.28 -8.03 -0.64
CA GLY A 156 -8.38 -6.90 -1.57
C GLY A 156 -9.65 -6.08 -1.38
N GLY A 157 -9.87 -5.12 -2.28
CA GLY A 157 -11.06 -4.27 -2.28
C GLY A 157 -10.75 -2.81 -2.61
N LEU A 158 -11.76 -1.95 -2.51
CA LEU A 158 -11.67 -0.52 -2.78
C LEU A 158 -11.69 0.28 -1.48
N GLY A 159 -10.83 1.29 -1.42
CA GLY A 159 -10.85 2.28 -0.34
C GLY A 159 -11.97 3.30 -0.49
N ILE A 160 -12.14 4.16 0.51
CA ILE A 160 -13.09 5.28 0.45
C ILE A 160 -12.80 6.28 -0.69
N CYS A 161 -11.57 6.26 -1.21
CA CYS A 161 -11.12 7.05 -2.37
C CYS A 161 -11.49 6.41 -3.71
N GLY A 162 -12.17 5.25 -3.73
CA GLY A 162 -12.52 4.51 -4.94
C GLY A 162 -11.36 3.78 -5.62
N GLN A 163 -10.14 3.81 -5.04
CA GLN A 163 -8.98 3.10 -5.55
C GLN A 163 -8.79 1.77 -4.80
N PRO A 164 -8.14 0.77 -5.42
CA PRO A 164 -7.75 -0.45 -4.73
C PRO A 164 -6.93 -0.13 -3.48
N PHE A 165 -7.03 -0.96 -2.45
CA PHE A 165 -6.33 -0.75 -1.18
C PHE A 165 -4.84 -0.48 -1.39
N CYS A 166 -4.30 0.56 -0.75
CA CYS A 166 -2.88 0.91 -0.82
C CYS A 166 -1.99 -0.27 -0.43
N CYS A 167 -2.38 -1.05 0.59
CA CYS A 167 -1.66 -2.22 1.07
C CYS A 167 -1.60 -3.37 0.04
N SER A 168 -2.59 -3.56 -0.80
CA SER A 168 -2.56 -4.57 -1.87
C SER A 168 -1.85 -4.07 -3.13
N ARG A 169 -1.87 -2.75 -3.40
CA ARG A 169 -1.35 -2.17 -4.63
C ARG A 169 0.15 -1.85 -4.55
N PHE A 170 0.55 -0.85 -3.77
CA PHE A 170 1.91 -0.32 -3.77
C PHE A 170 2.56 -0.23 -2.40
N LEU A 171 1.77 0.01 -1.34
CA LEU A 171 2.31 0.23 0.00
C LEU A 171 2.62 -1.11 0.66
N LYS A 172 3.90 -1.47 0.73
CA LYS A 172 4.35 -2.77 1.25
C LYS A 172 4.84 -2.68 2.70
N ASP A 173 5.38 -1.53 3.07
CA ASP A 173 5.89 -1.24 4.41
C ASP A 173 5.03 -0.18 5.08
N PHE A 174 4.81 -0.32 6.39
CA PHE A 174 3.84 0.48 7.12
C PHE A 174 4.53 1.21 8.26
N GLN A 175 4.43 2.53 8.21
CA GLN A 175 4.80 3.41 9.30
C GLN A 175 3.64 3.51 10.31
N PRO A 176 3.92 3.77 11.59
CA PRO A 176 2.90 4.11 12.58
C PRO A 176 2.08 5.31 12.11
N VAL A 177 0.76 5.23 12.25
CA VAL A 177 -0.16 6.31 11.88
C VAL A 177 -0.74 6.94 13.12
N SER A 178 -0.72 8.27 13.21
CA SER A 178 -1.27 9.02 14.32
C SER A 178 -2.51 9.84 13.92
N ILE A 179 -3.36 10.15 14.89
CA ILE A 179 -4.52 11.05 14.69
C ILE A 179 -4.05 12.46 14.32
N LYS A 180 -2.84 12.85 14.72
CA LYS A 180 -2.24 14.14 14.39
C LYS A 180 -2.11 14.31 12.88
N MET A 181 -1.67 13.27 12.15
CA MET A 181 -1.58 13.26 10.70
C MET A 181 -2.93 13.56 10.04
N ALA A 182 -4.02 12.96 10.54
CA ALA A 182 -5.36 13.25 10.04
C ALA A 182 -5.77 14.73 10.24
N LYS A 183 -5.39 15.34 11.38
CA LYS A 183 -5.64 16.76 11.65
C LYS A 183 -4.84 17.65 10.71
N GLU A 184 -3.57 17.32 10.47
CA GLU A 184 -2.69 18.08 9.59
C GLU A 184 -3.13 18.05 8.12
N GLN A 185 -3.76 16.95 7.73
CA GLN A 185 -4.38 16.77 6.41
C GLN A 185 -5.80 17.33 6.31
N GLY A 186 -6.31 17.97 7.38
CA GLY A 186 -7.63 18.61 7.38
C GLY A 186 -8.80 17.63 7.38
N LEU A 187 -8.59 16.37 7.73
CA LEU A 187 -9.65 15.37 7.76
C LEU A 187 -10.47 15.47 9.04
N SER A 188 -11.78 15.22 8.90
CA SER A 188 -12.66 15.05 10.05
C SER A 188 -12.22 13.86 10.90
N LEU A 189 -12.19 14.03 12.23
CA LEU A 189 -11.81 12.97 13.17
C LEU A 189 -12.88 11.88 13.36
N ASN A 190 -13.91 11.88 12.53
CA ASN A 190 -14.90 10.80 12.53
C ASN A 190 -14.21 9.47 12.16
N PRO A 191 -14.28 8.42 13.00
CA PRO A 191 -13.69 7.11 12.74
C PRO A 191 -14.01 6.55 11.34
N ALA A 192 -15.24 6.75 10.86
CA ALA A 192 -15.67 6.32 9.53
C ALA A 192 -14.90 7.02 8.38
N LYS A 193 -14.27 8.17 8.63
CA LYS A 193 -13.52 8.95 7.64
C LYS A 193 -12.01 8.75 7.70
N ILE A 194 -11.48 8.33 8.85
CA ILE A 194 -10.03 8.16 9.07
C ILE A 194 -9.61 6.71 9.22
N SER A 195 -10.55 5.75 9.32
CA SER A 195 -10.25 4.32 9.37
C SER A 195 -10.34 3.68 8.00
N GLY A 196 -9.42 2.79 7.72
CA GLY A 196 -9.47 1.92 6.56
C GLY A 196 -10.41 0.74 6.76
N ALA A 197 -10.64 -0.05 5.70
CA ALA A 197 -11.44 -1.28 5.75
C ALA A 197 -10.92 -2.30 6.77
N CYS A 198 -9.63 -2.25 7.11
CA CYS A 198 -9.02 -3.07 8.16
C CYS A 198 -9.31 -2.60 9.59
N GLY A 199 -10.13 -1.58 9.81
CA GLY A 199 -10.44 -1.02 11.13
C GLY A 199 -9.33 -0.19 11.77
N ARG A 200 -8.12 -0.14 11.19
CA ARG A 200 -7.01 0.71 11.64
C ARG A 200 -7.03 2.05 10.92
N LEU A 201 -6.31 3.05 11.45
CA LEU A 201 -6.12 4.31 10.75
C LEU A 201 -5.57 4.08 9.33
N MET A 202 -6.04 4.88 8.38
CA MET A 202 -5.67 4.77 6.97
C MET A 202 -4.16 4.94 6.78
N CYS A 203 -3.53 3.99 6.11
CA CYS A 203 -2.10 3.99 5.86
C CYS A 203 -1.64 5.10 4.89
N CYS A 204 -2.52 5.61 4.03
CA CYS A 204 -2.23 6.75 3.18
C CYS A 204 -1.97 8.05 3.98
N LEU A 205 -2.48 8.17 5.21
CA LEU A 205 -2.19 9.32 6.07
C LEU A 205 -0.69 9.46 6.33
N ALA A 206 -0.02 8.38 6.72
CA ALA A 206 1.42 8.39 6.91
C ALA A 206 2.20 8.50 5.59
N TYR A 207 1.67 7.91 4.51
CA TYR A 207 2.32 7.97 3.20
C TYR A 207 2.34 9.39 2.62
N GLU A 208 1.29 10.16 2.85
CA GLU A 208 1.12 11.52 2.31
C GLU A 208 1.63 12.61 3.28
N GLU A 209 2.00 12.25 4.51
CA GLU A 209 2.34 13.19 5.58
C GLU A 209 3.39 14.20 5.19
N SER A 210 4.51 13.75 4.64
CA SER A 210 5.62 14.64 4.24
C SER A 210 5.21 15.66 3.19
N ALA A 211 4.32 15.27 2.25
CA ALA A 211 3.80 16.18 1.24
C ALA A 211 2.89 17.25 1.86
N TYR A 212 2.02 16.86 2.80
CA TYR A 212 1.18 17.83 3.51
C TYR A 212 1.99 18.74 4.43
N GLU A 213 2.98 18.23 5.14
CA GLU A 213 3.88 19.06 5.97
C GLU A 213 4.58 20.14 5.12
N TYR A 214 5.14 19.75 3.97
CA TYR A 214 5.78 20.69 3.06
C TYR A 214 4.78 21.74 2.55
N LEU A 215 3.64 21.32 2.02
CA LEU A 215 2.62 22.22 1.48
C LEU A 215 2.07 23.16 2.55
N ASN A 216 1.80 22.66 3.75
CA ASN A 216 1.34 23.46 4.89
C ASN A 216 2.39 24.49 5.33
N SER A 217 3.70 24.22 5.16
CA SER A 217 4.77 25.15 5.53
C SER A 217 4.85 26.38 4.61
N ILE A 218 4.47 26.23 3.35
CA ILE A 218 4.52 27.33 2.36
C ILE A 218 3.20 28.09 2.26
N MET A 219 2.11 27.56 2.84
CA MET A 219 0.79 28.19 2.78
C MET A 219 0.51 29.08 3.98
N PRO A 220 -0.29 30.16 3.79
CA PRO A 220 -0.79 30.97 4.91
C PRO A 220 -1.74 30.15 5.77
N MET A 221 -1.71 30.38 7.09
CA MET A 221 -2.63 29.72 8.01
C MET A 221 -4.05 30.30 7.88
N VAL A 222 -5.03 29.53 8.30
CA VAL A 222 -6.40 30.04 8.52
C VAL A 222 -6.35 31.20 9.52
N GLY A 223 -7.04 32.30 9.21
CA GLY A 223 -7.03 33.53 9.98
C GLY A 223 -5.94 34.54 9.54
N SER A 224 -5.02 34.15 8.64
CA SER A 224 -4.04 35.10 8.09
C SER A 224 -4.69 36.11 7.16
N THR A 225 -4.09 37.30 7.07
CA THR A 225 -4.48 38.34 6.13
C THR A 225 -3.63 38.22 4.87
N VAL A 226 -4.32 38.14 3.74
CA VAL A 226 -3.71 38.09 2.40
C VAL A 226 -4.27 39.18 1.52
N ARG A 227 -3.43 39.68 0.59
CA ARG A 227 -3.87 40.56 -0.51
C ARG A 227 -4.23 39.70 -1.70
N THR A 228 -5.48 39.79 -2.13
CA THR A 228 -6.02 39.14 -3.33
C THR A 228 -6.20 40.20 -4.44
N PRO A 229 -6.44 39.79 -5.68
CA PRO A 229 -6.80 40.76 -6.75
C PRO A 229 -8.03 41.63 -6.41
N ASP A 230 -8.94 41.14 -5.58
CA ASP A 230 -10.15 41.84 -5.16
C ASP A 230 -9.96 42.67 -3.86
N GLY A 231 -8.73 42.73 -3.31
CA GLY A 231 -8.39 43.50 -2.12
C GLY A 231 -7.87 42.66 -0.95
N LEU A 232 -7.82 43.27 0.23
CA LEU A 232 -7.39 42.60 1.46
C LEU A 232 -8.49 41.68 1.97
N GLY A 233 -8.09 40.48 2.39
CA GLY A 233 -9.03 39.51 2.92
C GLY A 233 -8.41 38.58 3.97
N THR A 234 -9.29 37.91 4.70
CA THR A 234 -8.89 36.92 5.72
C THR A 234 -9.09 35.52 5.16
N VAL A 235 -8.09 34.66 5.34
CA VAL A 235 -8.12 33.26 4.94
C VAL A 235 -9.04 32.49 5.87
N LEU A 236 -10.11 31.88 5.33
CA LEU A 236 -11.07 31.04 6.06
C LEU A 236 -10.74 29.56 5.99
N GLU A 237 -10.20 29.14 4.84
CA GLU A 237 -9.91 27.72 4.57
C GLU A 237 -8.69 27.62 3.64
N VAL A 238 -7.91 26.59 3.81
CA VAL A 238 -6.72 26.31 3.01
C VAL A 238 -6.82 24.89 2.47
N ASN A 239 -6.70 24.72 1.17
CA ASN A 239 -6.58 23.41 0.55
C ASN A 239 -5.15 23.26 0.01
N PRO A 240 -4.26 22.56 0.74
CA PRO A 240 -2.86 22.45 0.39
C PRO A 240 -2.62 21.78 -0.96
N ILE A 241 -3.36 20.70 -1.24
CA ILE A 241 -3.17 19.90 -2.47
C ILE A 241 -3.57 20.68 -3.73
N SER A 242 -4.70 21.37 -3.68
CA SER A 242 -5.17 22.14 -4.85
C SER A 242 -4.52 23.51 -4.97
N GLY A 243 -3.83 23.99 -3.91
CA GLY A 243 -3.22 25.31 -3.88
C GLY A 243 -4.24 26.45 -3.82
N TYR A 244 -5.45 26.20 -3.34
CA TYR A 244 -6.50 27.22 -3.21
C TYR A 244 -6.71 27.67 -1.76
N LEU A 245 -6.96 28.96 -1.62
CA LEU A 245 -7.39 29.61 -0.39
C LEU A 245 -8.84 30.08 -0.55
N ARG A 246 -9.67 29.83 0.46
CA ARG A 246 -10.98 30.47 0.57
C ARG A 246 -10.80 31.74 1.41
N VAL A 247 -11.00 32.88 0.80
CA VAL A 247 -10.72 34.19 1.41
C VAL A 247 -11.99 35.01 1.45
N ARG A 248 -12.20 35.69 2.57
CA ARG A 248 -13.24 36.73 2.71
C ARG A 248 -12.57 38.09 2.57
N CYS A 249 -12.88 38.80 1.49
CA CYS A 249 -12.43 40.15 1.23
C CYS A 249 -13.42 41.17 1.78
N GLY A 250 -12.91 42.24 2.44
CA GLY A 250 -13.75 43.33 2.94
C GLY A 250 -14.63 43.00 4.15
N THR A 251 -15.73 43.74 4.28
CA THR A 251 -16.74 43.57 5.35
C THR A 251 -17.60 42.32 5.14
N GLU A 252 -18.31 41.86 6.18
CA GLU A 252 -19.08 40.62 6.22
C GLU A 252 -20.10 40.42 5.08
N ALA A 253 -20.41 41.49 4.32
CA ALA A 253 -21.39 41.48 3.21
C ALA A 253 -20.91 40.72 1.95
N PHE A 254 -19.62 40.44 1.82
CA PHE A 254 -19.11 39.75 0.63
C PHE A 254 -18.96 38.22 0.85
N ALA A 255 -19.52 37.45 -0.06
CA ALA A 255 -19.40 35.99 -0.05
C ALA A 255 -17.92 35.60 -0.21
N PRO A 256 -17.42 34.63 0.56
CA PRO A 256 -16.03 34.13 0.44
C PRO A 256 -15.78 33.56 -0.95
N ARG A 257 -14.61 33.89 -1.54
CA ARG A 257 -14.17 33.43 -2.86
C ARG A 257 -12.93 32.58 -2.76
N TYR A 258 -12.69 31.75 -3.78
CA TYR A 258 -11.51 30.92 -3.90
C TYR A 258 -10.44 31.57 -4.77
N TYR A 259 -9.22 31.65 -4.27
CA TYR A 259 -8.07 32.19 -4.96
C TYR A 259 -6.91 31.19 -4.94
N LYS A 260 -6.14 31.12 -6.01
CA LYS A 260 -4.88 30.37 -5.99
C LYS A 260 -3.87 31.08 -5.09
N VAL A 261 -3.09 30.31 -4.32
CA VAL A 261 -2.02 30.86 -3.48
C VAL A 261 -1.04 31.72 -4.30
N SER A 262 -0.77 31.34 -5.55
CA SER A 262 0.15 32.06 -6.44
C SER A 262 -0.27 33.49 -6.78
N VAL A 263 -1.55 33.82 -6.67
CA VAL A 263 -2.07 35.18 -6.94
C VAL A 263 -2.35 35.98 -5.65
N CYS A 264 -2.05 35.39 -4.49
CA CYS A 264 -2.24 36.01 -3.19
C CYS A 264 -0.90 36.40 -2.58
N GLU A 265 -0.81 37.63 -2.09
CA GLU A 265 0.36 38.12 -1.35
C GLU A 265 0.07 37.99 0.16
N TYR A 266 0.96 37.33 0.90
CA TYR A 266 0.87 37.23 2.34
C TYR A 266 1.22 38.54 3.02
N ILE A 267 0.33 39.07 3.86
CA ILE A 267 0.53 40.35 4.56
C ILE A 267 0.87 40.11 6.03
N SER A 268 0.02 39.39 6.77
CA SER A 268 0.20 39.17 8.20
C SER A 268 -0.56 37.93 8.69
N GLY A 269 -0.17 37.42 9.87
CA GLY A 269 -0.76 36.23 10.48
C GLY A 269 0.28 35.11 10.69
N GLY A 270 -0.16 33.93 11.07
CA GLY A 270 0.73 32.79 11.25
C GLY A 270 1.10 32.09 9.94
N ARG A 271 2.36 31.72 9.79
CA ARG A 271 2.78 30.62 8.91
C ARG A 271 3.10 29.43 9.80
N ARG A 272 2.70 28.21 9.40
CA ARG A 272 3.17 27.02 10.11
C ARG A 272 4.70 26.96 9.97
N ALA A 273 5.41 27.02 11.09
CA ALA A 273 6.82 26.72 11.06
C ALA A 273 7.03 25.28 10.57
N PRO A 274 8.03 25.01 9.72
CA PRO A 274 8.39 23.64 9.40
C PRO A 274 8.66 22.89 10.70
N ARG A 275 8.10 21.69 10.82
CA ARG A 275 8.33 20.84 12.01
C ARG A 275 9.83 20.58 12.11
N ARG A 276 10.41 20.81 13.28
CA ARG A 276 11.71 20.23 13.59
C ARG A 276 11.50 18.71 13.60
N PRO A 277 12.32 17.93 12.88
CA PRO A 277 12.24 16.48 12.97
C PRO A 277 12.35 16.09 14.44
N ASP A 278 11.43 15.23 14.90
CA ASP A 278 11.50 14.66 16.24
C ASP A 278 12.78 13.81 16.31
N PRO A 279 13.58 13.87 17.36
CA PRO A 279 14.78 13.04 17.48
C PRO A 279 14.49 11.54 17.35
N ASP A 280 13.25 11.13 17.61
CA ASP A 280 12.78 9.74 17.48
C ASP A 280 12.22 9.39 16.09
N ASP A 281 12.12 10.38 15.18
CA ASP A 281 11.74 10.15 13.78
C ASP A 281 12.98 9.64 13.00
N ASP A 282 13.36 8.39 13.20
CA ASP A 282 14.41 7.74 12.40
C ASP A 282 13.89 7.43 10.98
N TYR A 283 14.04 8.40 10.10
CA TYR A 283 13.72 8.31 8.66
C TYR A 283 14.84 7.69 7.82
N SER A 284 15.84 7.05 8.41
CA SER A 284 17.00 6.50 7.70
C SER A 284 16.67 5.44 6.63
N GLY A 285 15.40 5.00 6.55
CA GLY A 285 14.90 4.06 5.55
C GLY A 285 13.99 4.65 4.47
N VAL A 286 13.60 5.92 4.56
CA VAL A 286 12.72 6.56 3.56
C VAL A 286 13.59 7.29 2.55
N ARG A 287 13.76 6.71 1.36
CA ARG A 287 14.32 7.45 0.21
C ARG A 287 13.28 8.48 -0.20
N ASP A 288 13.71 9.73 -0.32
CA ASP A 288 12.92 10.80 -0.91
C ASP A 288 12.28 10.28 -2.21
N PRO A 289 10.95 10.40 -2.38
CA PRO A 289 10.37 10.22 -3.69
C PRO A 289 11.07 11.22 -4.61
N ALA A 290 11.62 10.73 -5.72
CA ALA A 290 12.19 11.61 -6.73
C ALA A 290 11.21 12.75 -6.99
N PRO A 291 11.67 14.01 -7.06
CA PRO A 291 10.78 15.14 -7.26
C PRO A 291 9.94 14.85 -8.50
N VAL A 292 8.61 14.85 -8.33
CA VAL A 292 7.69 14.81 -9.46
C VAL A 292 7.86 16.13 -10.18
N VAL A 293 8.76 16.15 -11.15
CA VAL A 293 8.89 17.28 -12.06
C VAL A 293 7.62 17.26 -12.89
N ALA A 294 6.66 18.08 -12.52
CA ALA A 294 5.56 18.43 -13.39
C ALA A 294 6.21 19.14 -14.60
N SER A 295 6.38 18.40 -15.70
CA SER A 295 6.74 18.99 -16.98
C SER A 295 5.56 19.87 -17.40
N ALA A 296 5.64 21.14 -17.10
CA ALA A 296 4.80 22.14 -17.73
C ALA A 296 5.22 22.19 -19.20
N ASN A 297 4.45 21.54 -20.07
CA ASN A 297 4.54 21.81 -21.49
C ASN A 297 4.19 23.28 -21.72
N ALA A 298 5.02 23.97 -22.48
CA ALA A 298 4.92 25.41 -22.78
C ALA A 298 3.65 25.80 -23.56
N ASP A 299 2.80 24.87 -23.91
CA ASP A 299 1.64 25.05 -24.78
C ASP A 299 0.32 24.78 -24.07
N GLY A 300 0.01 25.33 -22.96
CA GLY A 300 -1.31 25.57 -22.36
C GLY A 300 -2.49 24.59 -22.62
N THR A 301 -2.28 23.42 -23.22
CA THR A 301 -3.33 22.43 -23.51
C THR A 301 -3.11 21.14 -22.73
N SER A 302 -3.87 20.99 -21.64
CA SER A 302 -3.97 19.72 -20.90
C SER A 302 -4.84 18.73 -21.69
N SER A 303 -4.23 17.82 -22.43
CA SER A 303 -4.93 16.65 -22.95
C SER A 303 -4.94 15.53 -21.89
N CYS A 304 -6.10 15.23 -21.37
CA CYS A 304 -6.33 14.07 -20.52
C CYS A 304 -6.51 12.84 -21.42
N PRO A 305 -5.63 11.82 -21.41
CA PRO A 305 -5.84 10.62 -22.20
C PRO A 305 -6.89 9.75 -21.49
N GLY A 306 -8.13 9.82 -21.94
CA GLY A 306 -9.18 8.92 -21.47
C GLY A 306 -10.61 9.43 -21.52
N CYS A 307 -10.86 10.68 -21.88
CA CYS A 307 -12.22 11.23 -21.95
C CYS A 307 -12.72 11.36 -23.39
N GLY A 308 -13.04 10.22 -24.02
CA GLY A 308 -13.73 10.19 -25.31
C GLY A 308 -15.19 10.54 -25.13
N ARG A 309 -15.56 11.80 -25.33
CA ARG A 309 -16.97 12.17 -25.58
C ARG A 309 -17.36 11.68 -26.97
N LYS A 310 -18.29 10.76 -27.02
CA LYS A 310 -19.03 10.46 -28.25
C LYS A 310 -20.10 11.52 -28.42
N ASP A 311 -19.87 12.45 -29.31
CA ASP A 311 -20.93 13.30 -29.81
C ASP A 311 -21.87 12.45 -30.68
N LYS A 312 -23.14 12.40 -30.27
CA LYS A 312 -24.23 11.92 -31.12
C LYS A 312 -24.77 13.09 -31.92
N LYS A 313 -24.75 12.93 -33.22
CA LYS A 313 -25.68 13.60 -34.13
C LYS A 313 -27.06 12.97 -33.98
#